data_e3310d7f8d225ada11071cdeed09332c
#
_entry.id   e3310d7f8d225ada11071cdeed09332c
#
_cell.length_a   1.000
_cell.length_b   1.000
_cell.length_c   1.000
_cell.angle_alpha   90.00
_cell.angle_beta   90.00
_cell.angle_gamma   90.00
#
_symmetry.space_group_name_H-M   'P 1'
#
loop_
_entity.id
_entity.type
_entity.pdbx_description
1 polymer ?
#
loop_
_entity_poly.entity_id
_entity_poly.type
_entity_poly.pdbx_seq_one_letter_code
_entity_poly.pdbx_strand_id
1 'polypeptide(L)'
;MKSHSTLAWILCALLGACASQPKEPTRIMMQGFSISLPREKEPTWILAKQTPMVTIIGKPGRFSGESFAMQATVIKLPALDSPAALVKHVESTQRKELDPKRYRIFKVDVAPQKVHEQNCAFSRVEAAEKMAADGTGSPVNVMLETLTLICPHPKDPLLGINMAYSHRHFPEDADPSFAEDAATLMQTLDFEPL
;
A
#
# COMPACT_ATOMS: atom_id res chain seq x y z
N MET A 1 13.55 68.61 -34.46
CA MET A 1 14.37 67.56 -35.03
C MET A 1 14.47 66.39 -34.01
N LYS A 2 14.07 65.15 -34.45
CA LYS A 2 14.33 63.84 -33.88
C LYS A 2 13.76 63.54 -32.46
N SER A 3 12.56 62.99 -32.23
CA SER A 3 12.01 61.68 -32.43
C SER A 3 13.04 60.55 -32.33
N HIS A 4 12.95 59.78 -31.27
CA HIS A 4 13.26 58.32 -31.13
C HIS A 4 12.96 57.89 -29.70
N SER A 5 12.03 57.13 -29.56
CA SER A 5 11.95 55.67 -29.47
C SER A 5 11.56 55.22 -28.05
N THR A 6 10.25 55.14 -27.84
CA THR A 6 9.61 54.45 -26.71
C THR A 6 8.98 53.16 -27.22
N LEU A 7 9.80 52.19 -27.58
CA LEU A 7 9.28 50.87 -28.07
C LEU A 7 10.19 49.73 -27.68
N ALA A 8 10.42 49.50 -26.37
CA ALA A 8 11.29 48.41 -25.92
C ALA A 8 10.92 47.81 -24.56
N TRP A 9 9.69 47.93 -24.06
CA TRP A 9 9.34 47.40 -22.72
C TRP A 9 8.12 46.48 -22.67
N ILE A 10 7.68 45.88 -23.77
CA ILE A 10 6.49 45.01 -23.79
C ILE A 10 6.84 43.55 -24.18
N LEU A 11 8.07 43.07 -24.05
CA LEU A 11 8.42 41.72 -24.50
C LEU A 11 8.96 40.78 -23.38
N CYS A 12 8.78 41.07 -22.10
CA CYS A 12 9.28 40.23 -21.00
C CYS A 12 8.18 39.65 -20.09
N ALA A 13 6.90 39.68 -20.45
CA ALA A 13 5.81 39.23 -19.58
C ALA A 13 5.19 37.87 -19.99
N LEU A 14 5.79 37.11 -20.90
CA LEU A 14 5.22 35.81 -21.37
C LEU A 14 6.02 34.57 -21.06
N LEU A 15 7.00 34.60 -20.14
CA LEU A 15 7.84 33.46 -19.81
C LEU A 15 7.67 32.98 -18.35
N GLY A 16 6.50 33.08 -17.77
CA GLY A 16 6.31 32.75 -16.35
C GLY A 16 5.15 31.83 -16.01
N ALA A 17 4.78 30.87 -16.83
CA ALA A 17 3.72 29.91 -16.45
C ALA A 17 3.98 28.50 -16.98
N CYS A 18 5.17 27.95 -16.74
CA CYS A 18 5.29 26.51 -16.58
C CYS A 18 4.90 26.15 -15.15
N ALA A 19 3.65 26.37 -14.79
CA ALA A 19 3.07 25.72 -13.63
C ALA A 19 3.09 24.22 -13.96
N SER A 20 4.02 23.48 -13.36
CA SER A 20 3.98 22.03 -13.36
C SER A 20 2.62 21.61 -12.83
N GLN A 21 1.75 21.12 -13.70
CA GLN A 21 0.48 20.56 -13.28
C GLN A 21 0.78 19.51 -12.19
N PRO A 22 0.05 19.53 -11.08
CA PRO A 22 0.19 18.49 -10.07
C PRO A 22 -0.07 17.16 -10.79
N LYS A 23 0.95 16.31 -10.81
CA LYS A 23 0.84 14.97 -11.40
C LYS A 23 -0.25 14.21 -10.62
N GLU A 24 -1.33 13.78 -11.27
CA GLU A 24 -2.39 13.02 -10.61
C GLU A 24 -1.81 11.78 -9.93
N PRO A 25 -2.37 11.35 -8.79
CA PRO A 25 -1.93 10.11 -8.15
C PRO A 25 -2.03 8.97 -9.17
N THR A 26 -1.02 8.13 -9.22
CA THR A 26 -1.04 6.97 -10.11
C THR A 26 -2.15 6.03 -9.67
N ARG A 27 -3.23 5.95 -10.45
CA ARG A 27 -4.32 5.01 -10.22
C ARG A 27 -3.99 3.67 -10.86
N ILE A 28 -4.05 2.62 -10.07
CA ILE A 28 -3.81 1.25 -10.51
C ILE A 28 -5.17 0.56 -10.64
N MET A 29 -5.49 0.15 -11.87
CA MET A 29 -6.72 -0.58 -12.18
C MET A 29 -6.50 -2.08 -12.05
N MET A 30 -7.43 -2.77 -11.37
CA MET A 30 -7.48 -4.21 -11.20
C MET A 30 -8.89 -4.71 -11.54
N GLN A 31 -9.12 -6.02 -11.60
CA GLN A 31 -10.44 -6.57 -11.86
C GLN A 31 -11.41 -6.22 -10.73
N GLY A 32 -12.40 -5.35 -11.02
CA GLY A 32 -13.41 -4.90 -10.06
C GLY A 32 -12.92 -3.92 -8.99
N PHE A 33 -11.66 -3.47 -9.02
CA PHE A 33 -11.07 -2.60 -8.01
C PHE A 33 -10.08 -1.62 -8.61
N SER A 34 -9.89 -0.49 -7.93
CA SER A 34 -8.74 0.37 -8.19
C SER A 34 -8.17 0.93 -6.89
N ILE A 35 -6.90 1.29 -6.92
CA ILE A 35 -6.18 1.91 -5.81
C ILE A 35 -5.37 3.09 -6.33
N SER A 36 -5.22 4.13 -5.52
CA SER A 36 -4.37 5.27 -5.85
C SER A 36 -3.15 5.28 -4.96
N LEU A 37 -1.97 5.32 -5.60
CA LEU A 37 -0.73 5.40 -4.84
C LEU A 37 -0.54 6.80 -4.25
N PRO A 38 -0.04 6.92 -3.01
CA PRO A 38 0.30 8.21 -2.43
C PRO A 38 1.39 8.89 -3.26
N ARG A 39 1.33 10.23 -3.30
CA ARG A 39 2.38 11.05 -3.88
C ARG A 39 3.49 11.23 -2.84
N GLU A 40 4.50 10.42 -2.93
CA GLU A 40 5.69 10.60 -2.11
C GLU A 40 6.77 11.33 -2.90
N LYS A 41 7.53 12.18 -2.22
CA LYS A 41 8.64 12.90 -2.86
C LYS A 41 9.85 11.98 -3.02
N GLU A 42 10.18 11.18 -2.01
CA GLU A 42 11.28 10.19 -1.98
C GLU A 42 11.14 9.32 -0.71
N PRO A 43 11.53 8.04 -0.71
CA PRO A 43 11.90 7.24 -1.91
C PRO A 43 10.67 6.85 -2.76
N THR A 44 10.88 6.78 -4.07
CA THR A 44 9.81 6.48 -5.02
C THR A 44 9.42 5.00 -4.97
N TRP A 45 8.13 4.72 -5.08
CA TRP A 45 7.60 3.38 -5.24
C TRP A 45 8.05 2.76 -6.56
N ILE A 46 8.53 1.53 -6.50
CA ILE A 46 8.95 0.72 -7.65
C ILE A 46 7.87 -0.31 -7.92
N LEU A 47 7.30 -0.28 -9.12
CA LEU A 47 6.33 -1.29 -9.56
C LEU A 47 7.08 -2.58 -9.91
N ALA A 48 6.92 -3.61 -9.08
CA ALA A 48 7.54 -4.91 -9.28
C ALA A 48 6.67 -5.85 -10.13
N LYS A 49 5.33 -5.74 -10.02
CA LYS A 49 4.37 -6.54 -10.79
C LYS A 49 3.04 -5.81 -10.93
N GLN A 50 2.44 -5.89 -12.12
CA GLN A 50 1.08 -5.45 -12.37
C GLN A 50 0.38 -6.38 -13.36
N THR A 51 -0.76 -6.91 -12.93
CA THR A 51 -1.72 -7.67 -13.75
C THR A 51 -3.13 -7.28 -13.30
N PRO A 52 -4.19 -7.66 -14.02
CA PRO A 52 -5.56 -7.43 -13.53
C PRO A 52 -5.85 -8.05 -12.15
N MET A 53 -5.09 -9.07 -11.73
CA MET A 53 -5.32 -9.81 -10.50
C MET A 53 -4.34 -9.47 -9.39
N VAL A 54 -3.15 -8.93 -9.70
CA VAL A 54 -2.09 -8.72 -8.72
C VAL A 54 -1.30 -7.46 -9.06
N THR A 55 -1.13 -6.61 -8.07
CA THR A 55 -0.17 -5.50 -8.11
C THR A 55 0.77 -5.62 -6.92
N ILE A 56 2.06 -5.47 -7.18
CA ILE A 56 3.11 -5.45 -6.16
C ILE A 56 3.99 -4.24 -6.42
N ILE A 57 4.10 -3.39 -5.42
CA ILE A 57 5.01 -2.24 -5.42
C ILE A 57 5.85 -2.29 -4.15
N GLY A 58 7.03 -1.73 -4.21
CA GLY A 58 7.93 -1.64 -3.07
C GLY A 58 8.75 -0.36 -3.09
N LYS A 59 9.27 0.00 -1.95
CA LYS A 59 10.27 1.07 -1.83
C LYS A 59 11.34 0.62 -0.82
N PRO A 60 12.62 1.02 -1.01
CA PRO A 60 13.63 0.86 0.02
C PRO A 60 13.25 1.69 1.24
N GLY A 61 13.68 1.28 2.41
CA GLY A 61 13.61 2.08 3.60
C GLY A 61 14.77 3.09 3.69
N ARG A 62 14.86 3.71 4.87
CA ARG A 62 15.93 4.70 5.17
C ARG A 62 17.29 4.05 5.40
N PHE A 63 17.28 2.77 5.80
CA PHE A 63 18.47 2.01 6.16
C PHE A 63 18.60 0.75 5.30
N SER A 64 19.81 0.22 5.18
CA SER A 64 20.05 -1.07 4.52
C SER A 64 19.31 -2.19 5.26
N GLY A 65 18.48 -2.94 4.54
CA GLY A 65 17.65 -4.02 5.10
C GLY A 65 16.24 -3.61 5.50
N GLU A 66 15.94 -2.32 5.59
CA GLU A 66 14.59 -1.80 5.70
C GLU A 66 13.90 -1.79 4.32
N SER A 67 12.65 -2.16 4.29
CA SER A 67 11.85 -2.10 3.07
C SER A 67 10.36 -1.99 3.35
N PHE A 68 9.66 -1.31 2.45
CA PHE A 68 8.21 -1.27 2.43
C PHE A 68 7.71 -1.98 1.20
N ALA A 69 6.61 -2.70 1.34
CA ALA A 69 5.93 -3.30 0.20
C ALA A 69 4.42 -3.15 0.34
N MET A 70 3.77 -2.86 -0.78
CA MET A 70 2.32 -2.96 -0.92
C MET A 70 2.01 -4.03 -1.95
N GLN A 71 1.13 -4.94 -1.58
CA GLN A 71 0.56 -5.93 -2.47
C GLN A 71 -0.96 -5.80 -2.46
N ALA A 72 -1.55 -5.73 -3.65
CA ALA A 72 -2.99 -5.87 -3.83
C ALA A 72 -3.25 -7.10 -4.70
N THR A 73 -4.14 -7.97 -4.26
CA THR A 73 -4.48 -9.22 -4.96
C THR A 73 -5.99 -9.39 -5.00
N VAL A 74 -6.53 -9.60 -6.18
CA VAL A 74 -7.94 -10.02 -6.33
C VAL A 74 -8.04 -11.49 -5.94
N ILE A 75 -8.94 -11.79 -5.02
CA ILE A 75 -9.08 -13.11 -4.40
C ILE A 75 -10.52 -13.63 -4.53
N LYS A 76 -10.67 -14.94 -4.45
CA LYS A 76 -11.98 -15.58 -4.25
C LYS A 76 -12.24 -15.71 -2.76
N LEU A 77 -13.40 -15.24 -2.33
CA LEU A 77 -13.90 -15.41 -0.98
C LEU A 77 -14.93 -16.56 -0.93
N PRO A 78 -15.02 -17.30 0.17
CA PRO A 78 -16.14 -18.20 0.39
C PRO A 78 -17.44 -17.39 0.56
N ALA A 79 -18.57 -18.04 0.45
CA ALA A 79 -19.85 -17.43 0.84
C ALA A 79 -19.84 -17.18 2.35
N LEU A 80 -19.94 -15.91 2.72
CA LEU A 80 -19.91 -15.45 4.12
C LEU A 80 -21.24 -14.76 4.41
N ASP A 81 -21.87 -15.14 5.51
CA ASP A 81 -23.22 -14.70 5.89
C ASP A 81 -23.23 -13.40 6.73
N SER A 82 -22.06 -12.95 7.18
CA SER A 82 -21.97 -11.76 8.05
C SER A 82 -20.58 -11.13 8.03
N PRO A 83 -20.47 -9.85 8.43
CA PRO A 83 -19.16 -9.21 8.67
C PRO A 83 -18.31 -9.95 9.71
N ALA A 84 -18.94 -10.55 10.72
CA ALA A 84 -18.25 -11.33 11.73
C ALA A 84 -17.66 -12.63 11.14
N ALA A 85 -18.35 -13.26 10.18
CA ALA A 85 -17.82 -14.41 9.46
C ALA A 85 -16.61 -14.04 8.60
N LEU A 86 -16.60 -12.85 7.98
CA LEU A 86 -15.45 -12.32 7.25
C LEU A 86 -14.25 -12.14 8.19
N VAL A 87 -14.42 -11.51 9.35
CA VAL A 87 -13.35 -11.32 10.34
C VAL A 87 -12.76 -12.68 10.76
N LYS A 88 -13.60 -13.66 11.09
CA LYS A 88 -13.18 -15.01 11.45
C LYS A 88 -12.41 -15.72 10.33
N HIS A 89 -12.89 -15.57 9.08
CA HIS A 89 -12.24 -16.13 7.91
C HIS A 89 -10.84 -15.54 7.74
N VAL A 90 -10.72 -14.23 7.81
CA VAL A 90 -9.44 -13.50 7.68
C VAL A 90 -8.48 -13.91 8.79
N GLU A 91 -8.91 -13.97 10.05
CA GLU A 91 -8.06 -14.40 11.17
C GLU A 91 -7.49 -15.82 10.94
N SER A 92 -8.35 -16.74 10.53
CA SER A 92 -7.94 -18.13 10.24
C SER A 92 -6.94 -18.20 9.08
N THR A 93 -7.15 -17.37 8.04
CA THR A 93 -6.29 -17.35 6.84
C THR A 93 -4.93 -16.74 7.17
N GLN A 94 -4.89 -15.60 7.84
CA GLN A 94 -3.63 -14.93 8.23
C GLN A 94 -2.73 -15.85 9.07
N ARG A 95 -3.30 -16.58 10.02
CA ARG A 95 -2.53 -17.55 10.83
C ARG A 95 -1.95 -18.71 10.04
N LYS A 96 -2.60 -19.12 8.93
CA LYS A 96 -2.13 -20.22 8.07
C LYS A 96 -1.09 -19.78 7.05
N GLU A 97 -1.18 -18.56 6.56
CA GLU A 97 -0.27 -18.01 5.54
C GLU A 97 1.12 -17.68 6.12
N LEU A 98 1.20 -17.43 7.41
CA LEU A 98 2.46 -17.15 8.09
C LEU A 98 3.20 -18.48 8.37
N ASP A 99 4.19 -18.79 7.52
CA ASP A 99 5.02 -19.99 7.70
C ASP A 99 5.75 -19.95 9.07
N PRO A 100 5.42 -20.85 10.01
CA PRO A 100 6.04 -20.86 11.33
C PRO A 100 7.52 -21.26 11.30
N LYS A 101 8.02 -21.83 10.20
CA LYS A 101 9.46 -22.08 10.00
C LYS A 101 10.22 -20.80 9.75
N ARG A 102 9.61 -19.87 9.01
CA ARG A 102 10.20 -18.59 8.63
C ARG A 102 9.99 -17.50 9.66
N TYR A 103 8.78 -17.45 10.28
CA TYR A 103 8.39 -16.36 11.16
C TYR A 103 8.11 -16.84 12.59
N ARG A 104 8.45 -16.01 13.57
CA ARG A 104 7.93 -16.04 14.92
C ARG A 104 6.88 -14.96 15.05
N ILE A 105 5.62 -15.36 15.13
CA ILE A 105 4.49 -14.45 15.21
C ILE A 105 4.32 -13.98 16.66
N PHE A 106 4.20 -12.66 16.87
CA PHE A 106 3.92 -12.07 18.17
C PHE A 106 2.46 -11.70 18.30
N LYS A 107 1.88 -11.19 17.19
CA LYS A 107 0.54 -10.63 17.21
C LYS A 107 -0.18 -10.89 15.89
N VAL A 108 -1.46 -11.24 16.00
CA VAL A 108 -2.42 -11.25 14.89
C VAL A 108 -3.72 -10.69 15.44
N ASP A 109 -4.04 -9.46 15.09
CA ASP A 109 -5.32 -8.83 15.40
C ASP A 109 -6.15 -8.71 14.13
N VAL A 110 -7.44 -8.99 14.22
CA VAL A 110 -8.38 -8.78 13.12
C VAL A 110 -9.62 -8.08 13.64
N ALA A 111 -10.04 -7.03 12.95
CA ALA A 111 -11.19 -6.21 13.31
C ALA A 111 -12.05 -5.90 12.09
N PRO A 112 -13.36 -5.65 12.26
CA PRO A 112 -14.20 -5.14 11.19
C PRO A 112 -13.77 -3.71 10.83
N GLN A 113 -13.79 -3.40 9.53
CA GLN A 113 -13.47 -2.09 8.98
C GLN A 113 -14.51 -1.74 7.91
N LYS A 114 -14.84 -0.45 7.76
CA LYS A 114 -15.66 0.02 6.64
C LYS A 114 -14.81 0.80 5.64
N VAL A 115 -15.04 0.53 4.35
CA VAL A 115 -14.49 1.29 3.24
C VAL A 115 -15.63 1.58 2.27
N HIS A 116 -15.95 2.85 2.03
CA HIS A 116 -17.08 3.27 1.19
C HIS A 116 -18.37 2.48 1.47
N GLU A 117 -18.76 2.40 2.76
CA GLU A 117 -19.93 1.64 3.25
C GLU A 117 -19.82 0.10 3.11
N GLN A 118 -18.82 -0.43 2.42
CA GLN A 118 -18.57 -1.86 2.33
C GLN A 118 -17.95 -2.40 3.63
N ASN A 119 -18.48 -3.52 4.14
CA ASN A 119 -17.91 -4.22 5.27
C ASN A 119 -16.67 -4.99 4.85
N CYS A 120 -15.53 -4.62 5.41
CA CYS A 120 -14.22 -5.24 5.21
C CYS A 120 -13.70 -5.82 6.52
N ALA A 121 -12.61 -6.57 6.46
CA ALA A 121 -11.83 -6.95 7.61
C ALA A 121 -10.43 -6.33 7.51
N PHE A 122 -9.97 -5.75 8.61
CA PHE A 122 -8.63 -5.21 8.75
C PHE A 122 -7.84 -6.09 9.69
N SER A 123 -6.59 -6.42 9.33
CA SER A 123 -5.71 -7.19 10.20
C SER A 123 -4.36 -6.52 10.40
N ARG A 124 -3.78 -6.72 11.58
CA ARG A 124 -2.39 -6.36 11.91
C ARG A 124 -1.64 -7.60 12.35
N VAL A 125 -0.52 -7.84 11.70
CA VAL A 125 0.41 -8.92 12.01
C VAL A 125 1.75 -8.32 12.39
N GLU A 126 2.30 -8.79 13.52
CA GLU A 126 3.67 -8.48 13.96
C GLU A 126 4.44 -9.79 14.12
N ALA A 127 5.58 -9.92 13.44
CA ALA A 127 6.39 -11.11 13.44
C ALA A 127 7.88 -10.77 13.37
N ALA A 128 8.74 -11.71 13.81
CA ALA A 128 10.17 -11.65 13.53
C ALA A 128 10.57 -12.75 12.53
N GLU A 129 11.46 -12.41 11.61
CA GLU A 129 12.04 -13.36 10.66
C GLU A 129 13.14 -14.18 11.35
N LYS A 130 12.98 -15.51 11.38
CA LYS A 130 13.85 -16.40 12.16
C LYS A 130 15.23 -16.63 11.57
N MET A 131 15.39 -16.43 10.27
CA MET A 131 16.59 -16.74 9.52
C MET A 131 17.06 -15.54 8.68
N ALA A 132 16.77 -14.32 9.15
CA ALA A 132 17.28 -13.15 8.49
C ALA A 132 18.81 -13.07 8.65
N ALA A 133 19.49 -12.70 7.59
CA ALA A 133 20.93 -12.46 7.58
C ALA A 133 21.22 -11.13 6.90
N ASP A 134 22.28 -10.46 7.31
CA ASP A 134 22.80 -9.29 6.63
C ASP A 134 23.56 -9.63 5.34
N GLY A 135 24.11 -8.63 4.67
CA GLY A 135 24.87 -8.81 3.43
C GLY A 135 26.17 -9.62 3.60
N THR A 136 26.60 -9.91 4.84
CA THR A 136 27.75 -10.75 5.17
C THR A 136 27.37 -12.18 5.52
N GLY A 137 26.06 -12.48 5.61
CA GLY A 137 25.51 -13.75 6.06
C GLY A 137 25.41 -13.89 7.57
N SER A 138 25.68 -12.83 8.34
CA SER A 138 25.54 -12.84 9.80
C SER A 138 24.05 -12.78 10.18
N PRO A 139 23.59 -13.57 11.19
CA PRO A 139 22.21 -13.53 11.65
C PRO A 139 21.82 -12.15 12.16
N VAL A 140 20.67 -11.64 11.71
CA VAL A 140 20.13 -10.35 12.16
C VAL A 140 18.68 -10.53 12.62
N ASN A 141 18.26 -9.70 13.57
CA ASN A 141 16.91 -9.69 14.05
C ASN A 141 16.09 -8.72 13.18
N VAL A 142 15.21 -9.25 12.33
CA VAL A 142 14.36 -8.47 11.43
C VAL A 142 12.92 -8.63 11.84
N MET A 143 12.24 -7.52 12.03
CA MET A 143 10.81 -7.43 12.26
C MET A 143 10.06 -7.32 10.93
N LEU A 144 8.89 -7.92 10.89
CA LEU A 144 7.90 -7.74 9.84
C LEU A 144 6.60 -7.28 10.47
N GLU A 145 6.18 -6.10 10.12
CA GLU A 145 4.85 -5.59 10.43
C GLU A 145 4.03 -5.55 9.15
N THR A 146 2.80 -6.10 9.19
CA THR A 146 1.91 -6.12 8.03
C THR A 146 0.52 -5.68 8.45
N LEU A 147 -0.02 -4.70 7.74
CA LEU A 147 -1.41 -4.29 7.83
C LEU A 147 -2.12 -4.77 6.56
N THR A 148 -3.26 -5.43 6.73
CA THR A 148 -3.99 -6.02 5.61
C THR A 148 -5.46 -5.61 5.67
N LEU A 149 -6.00 -5.23 4.53
CA LEU A 149 -7.41 -4.96 4.33
C LEU A 149 -7.98 -6.00 3.36
N ILE A 150 -9.04 -6.70 3.76
CA ILE A 150 -9.76 -7.63 2.90
C ILE A 150 -11.19 -7.13 2.75
N CYS A 151 -11.58 -6.81 1.50
CA CYS A 151 -12.90 -6.28 1.16
C CYS A 151 -13.57 -7.16 0.11
N PRO A 152 -14.77 -7.69 0.37
CA PRO A 152 -15.62 -8.26 -0.66
C PRO A 152 -16.08 -7.18 -1.64
N HIS A 153 -16.25 -7.54 -2.92
CA HIS A 153 -16.82 -6.62 -3.89
C HIS A 153 -18.34 -6.44 -3.65
N PRO A 154 -18.87 -5.20 -3.66
CA PRO A 154 -20.27 -4.95 -3.29
C PRO A 154 -21.30 -5.60 -4.24
N LYS A 155 -20.93 -5.88 -5.49
CA LYS A 155 -21.82 -6.56 -6.48
C LYS A 155 -21.58 -8.05 -6.61
N ASP A 156 -20.42 -8.55 -6.13
CA ASP A 156 -20.09 -9.98 -6.11
C ASP A 156 -19.32 -10.31 -4.82
N PRO A 157 -20.02 -10.75 -3.76
CA PRO A 157 -19.39 -11.03 -2.48
C PRO A 157 -18.41 -12.22 -2.48
N LEU A 158 -18.37 -13.02 -3.57
CA LEU A 158 -17.39 -14.09 -3.76
C LEU A 158 -16.09 -13.58 -4.38
N LEU A 159 -16.09 -12.36 -4.92
CA LEU A 159 -14.91 -11.66 -5.37
C LEU A 159 -14.47 -10.68 -4.27
N GLY A 160 -13.20 -10.68 -3.94
CA GLY A 160 -12.64 -9.76 -2.96
C GLY A 160 -11.29 -9.24 -3.37
N ILE A 161 -10.83 -8.23 -2.66
CA ILE A 161 -9.45 -7.75 -2.73
C ILE A 161 -8.77 -7.94 -1.39
N ASN A 162 -7.52 -8.39 -1.44
CA ASN A 162 -6.57 -8.43 -0.32
C ASN A 162 -5.50 -7.38 -0.58
N MET A 163 -5.50 -6.30 0.20
CA MET A 163 -4.47 -5.26 0.18
C MET A 163 -3.61 -5.41 1.43
N ALA A 164 -2.33 -5.69 1.25
CA ALA A 164 -1.36 -5.79 2.33
C ALA A 164 -0.29 -4.70 2.18
N TYR A 165 -0.05 -3.96 3.24
CA TYR A 165 1.06 -3.01 3.37
C TYR A 165 1.99 -3.51 4.44
N SER A 166 3.26 -3.74 4.12
CA SER A 166 4.25 -4.34 5.01
C SER A 166 5.48 -3.48 5.15
N HIS A 167 6.04 -3.48 6.35
CA HIS A 167 7.29 -2.87 6.72
C HIS A 167 8.22 -3.93 7.30
N ARG A 168 9.37 -4.13 6.66
CA ARG A 168 10.45 -4.97 7.13
C ARG A 168 11.56 -4.07 7.64
N HIS A 169 11.94 -4.22 8.92
CA HIS A 169 12.85 -3.30 9.60
C HIS A 169 13.63 -3.98 10.73
N PHE A 170 14.69 -3.35 11.21
CA PHE A 170 15.31 -3.74 12.49
C PHE A 170 14.44 -3.22 13.66
N PRO A 171 14.48 -3.86 14.84
CA PRO A 171 13.65 -3.46 15.98
C PRO A 171 13.74 -1.98 16.35
N GLU A 172 14.93 -1.38 16.23
CA GLU A 172 15.23 0.02 16.50
C GLU A 172 14.75 1.00 15.43
N ASP A 173 14.44 0.49 14.22
CA ASP A 173 14.11 1.30 13.04
C ASP A 173 12.61 1.30 12.70
N ALA A 174 11.77 0.96 13.68
CA ALA A 174 10.31 1.01 13.49
C ALA A 174 9.86 2.39 13.00
N ASP A 175 9.05 2.43 11.95
CA ASP A 175 8.51 3.68 11.43
C ASP A 175 7.22 4.05 12.17
N PRO A 176 7.19 5.14 12.94
CA PRO A 176 6.01 5.54 13.69
C PRO A 176 4.83 5.95 12.79
N SER A 177 5.08 6.34 11.53
CA SER A 177 4.03 6.69 10.56
C SER A 177 3.44 5.49 9.83
N PHE A 178 4.04 4.30 9.94
CA PHE A 178 3.66 3.11 9.17
C PHE A 178 2.16 2.81 9.19
N ALA A 179 1.53 2.86 10.35
CA ALA A 179 0.10 2.55 10.48
C ALA A 179 -0.78 3.63 9.82
N GLU A 180 -0.39 4.91 9.90
CA GLU A 180 -1.11 6.02 9.28
C GLU A 180 -0.97 5.98 7.75
N ASP A 181 0.23 5.71 7.25
CA ASP A 181 0.50 5.57 5.82
C ASP A 181 -0.30 4.41 5.22
N ALA A 182 -0.32 3.26 5.91
CA ALA A 182 -1.12 2.10 5.51
C ALA A 182 -2.62 2.42 5.49
N ALA A 183 -3.14 3.08 6.53
CA ALA A 183 -4.55 3.47 6.59
C ALA A 183 -4.91 4.43 5.45
N THR A 184 -4.06 5.41 5.17
CA THR A 184 -4.23 6.36 4.06
C THR A 184 -4.27 5.63 2.72
N LEU A 185 -3.33 4.71 2.48
CA LEU A 185 -3.30 3.90 1.27
C LEU A 185 -4.55 3.04 1.12
N MET A 186 -4.99 2.35 2.17
CA MET A 186 -6.15 1.47 2.14
C MET A 186 -7.47 2.22 1.91
N GLN A 187 -7.56 3.48 2.31
CA GLN A 187 -8.71 4.35 2.02
C GLN A 187 -8.80 4.76 0.55
N THR A 188 -7.75 4.58 -0.24
CA THR A 188 -7.77 4.85 -1.69
C THR A 188 -8.41 3.73 -2.51
N LEU A 189 -8.81 2.63 -1.86
CA LEU A 189 -9.53 1.54 -2.53
C LEU A 189 -10.87 2.01 -3.05
N ASP A 190 -11.11 1.85 -4.34
CA ASP A 190 -12.41 2.04 -4.98
C ASP A 190 -12.90 0.74 -5.60
N PHE A 191 -14.25 0.61 -5.68
CA PHE A 191 -14.90 -0.54 -6.30
C PHE A 191 -15.31 -0.19 -7.72
N GLU A 192 -14.75 -0.89 -8.69
CA GLU A 192 -14.97 -0.69 -10.11
C GLU A 192 -16.10 -1.60 -10.65
N PRO A 193 -16.71 -1.30 -11.78
CA PRO A 193 -17.62 -2.23 -12.45
C PRO A 193 -16.94 -3.57 -12.77
N LEU A 194 -17.71 -4.67 -12.66
CA LEU A 194 -17.30 -6.03 -13.03
C LEU A 194 -17.51 -6.30 -14.52
#